data_0d3c331e7432d1c219f766fc8caca35c
#
_entry.id   0d3c331e7432d1c219f766fc8caca35c
#
_cell.length_a   1.000
_cell.length_b   1.000
_cell.length_c   1.000
_cell.angle_alpha   90.00
_cell.angle_beta   90.00
_cell.angle_gamma   90.00
#
_symmetry.space_group_name_H-M   'P 1'
#
loop_
_entity.id
_entity.type
_entity.pdbx_description
1 polymer ?
#
loop_
_entity_poly.entity_id
_entity_poly.type
_entity_poly.pdbx_seq_one_letter_code
_entity_poly.pdbx_strand_id
1 'polypeptide(L)'
;MTYLRLFWEFFKTGLFAVGGGMATVPFLKNIGLATGWYSQTDLMNMLAVSESTPGPIGINMATYVGFTVAGIPGAVIATIGEVTPSIIVILIVAAMLTKFRNSNYVENAFYGLRPTSSGLIGAACAGVVLQVLLRVTSTAVPDSLFMRFSWDGTVSWMGLALAAVLLVVTNWVKLTKKWHPIVFIGLSAAVGVVFRFGGV
;
A
#
# COMPACT_ATOMS: atom_id res chain seq x y z
N MET A 1 19.66 -13.42 -19.79
CA MET A 1 18.29 -13.96 -19.64
C MET A 1 17.58 -13.54 -18.35
N THR A 2 18.29 -13.19 -17.29
CA THR A 2 17.73 -12.81 -15.96
C THR A 2 16.80 -11.60 -16.03
N TYR A 3 17.17 -10.54 -16.75
CA TYR A 3 16.36 -9.33 -16.87
C TYR A 3 15.00 -9.55 -17.53
N LEU A 4 14.96 -10.34 -18.60
CA LEU A 4 13.71 -10.67 -19.29
C LEU A 4 12.79 -11.51 -18.39
N ARG A 5 13.39 -12.44 -17.64
CA ARG A 5 12.65 -13.25 -16.67
C ARG A 5 12.12 -12.42 -15.51
N LEU A 6 12.93 -11.48 -14.97
CA LEU A 6 12.51 -10.50 -13.98
C LEU A 6 11.29 -9.70 -14.47
N PHE A 7 11.42 -9.08 -15.65
CA PHE A 7 10.32 -8.34 -16.27
C PHE A 7 9.05 -9.18 -16.38
N TRP A 8 9.16 -10.40 -16.88
CA TRP A 8 8.00 -11.26 -17.15
C TRP A 8 7.31 -11.76 -15.86
N GLU A 9 8.08 -12.13 -14.84
CA GLU A 9 7.51 -12.56 -13.56
C GLU A 9 6.75 -11.41 -12.88
N PHE A 10 7.34 -10.22 -12.87
CA PHE A 10 6.67 -9.05 -12.29
C PHE A 10 5.54 -8.50 -13.16
N PHE A 11 5.62 -8.63 -14.47
CA PHE A 11 4.50 -8.34 -15.37
C PHE A 11 3.29 -9.22 -15.07
N LYS A 12 3.49 -10.52 -14.88
CA LYS A 12 2.40 -11.42 -14.46
C LYS A 12 1.82 -11.03 -13.10
N THR A 13 2.68 -10.68 -12.15
CA THR A 13 2.24 -10.26 -10.82
C THR A 13 1.39 -8.99 -10.91
N GLY A 14 1.85 -7.96 -11.61
CA GLY A 14 1.10 -6.71 -11.80
C GLY A 14 -0.21 -6.87 -12.58
N LEU A 15 -0.31 -7.91 -13.43
CA LEU A 15 -1.53 -8.21 -14.20
C LEU A 15 -2.58 -8.94 -13.35
N PHE A 16 -2.15 -9.89 -12.52
CA PHE A 16 -3.06 -10.83 -11.84
C PHE A 16 -3.26 -10.54 -10.35
N ALA A 17 -2.40 -9.75 -9.72
CA ALA A 17 -2.55 -9.39 -8.31
C ALA A 17 -3.63 -8.33 -8.10
N VAL A 18 -4.88 -8.73 -8.27
CA VAL A 18 -6.05 -7.87 -8.06
C VAL A 18 -6.43 -7.88 -6.59
N GLY A 19 -6.50 -6.70 -5.93
CA GLY A 19 -6.95 -6.60 -4.53
C GLY A 19 -6.02 -5.86 -3.57
N GLY A 20 -4.97 -5.22 -4.08
CA GLY A 20 -4.03 -4.41 -3.28
C GLY A 20 -2.71 -5.11 -2.97
N GLY A 21 -1.85 -4.45 -2.20
CA GLY A 21 -0.46 -4.88 -1.99
C GLY A 21 -0.30 -6.29 -1.44
N MET A 22 -1.12 -6.70 -0.48
CA MET A 22 -1.07 -8.05 0.11
C MET A 22 -1.47 -9.15 -0.88
N ALA A 23 -2.26 -8.83 -1.92
CA ALA A 23 -2.61 -9.78 -2.97
C ALA A 23 -1.41 -10.18 -3.86
N THR A 24 -0.31 -9.43 -3.82
CA THR A 24 0.94 -9.78 -4.52
C THR A 24 1.73 -10.88 -3.80
N VAL A 25 1.54 -11.05 -2.49
CA VAL A 25 2.34 -11.98 -1.66
C VAL A 25 2.31 -13.43 -2.16
N PRO A 26 1.16 -14.03 -2.54
CA PRO A 26 1.14 -15.38 -3.10
C PRO A 26 1.95 -15.51 -4.40
N PHE A 27 1.91 -14.49 -5.26
CA PHE A 27 2.70 -14.47 -6.50
C PHE A 27 4.19 -14.38 -6.20
N LEU A 28 4.59 -13.52 -5.28
CA LEU A 28 5.99 -13.40 -4.83
C LEU A 28 6.49 -14.71 -4.24
N LYS A 29 5.68 -15.39 -3.41
CA LYS A 29 6.02 -16.71 -2.89
C LYS A 29 6.29 -17.71 -4.02
N ASN A 30 5.42 -17.73 -5.03
CA ASN A 30 5.59 -18.61 -6.18
C ASN A 30 6.83 -18.26 -7.01
N ILE A 31 7.14 -16.98 -7.19
CA ILE A 31 8.37 -16.54 -7.86
C ILE A 31 9.60 -17.05 -7.10
N GLY A 32 9.67 -16.87 -5.77
CA GLY A 32 10.77 -17.39 -4.96
C GLY A 32 10.96 -18.89 -5.11
N LEU A 33 9.88 -19.66 -5.05
CA LEU A 33 9.91 -21.12 -5.22
C LEU A 33 10.33 -21.56 -6.64
N ALA A 34 9.83 -20.87 -7.67
CA ALA A 34 10.10 -21.24 -9.08
C ALA A 34 11.47 -20.78 -9.59
N THR A 35 12.04 -19.75 -9.00
CA THR A 35 13.28 -19.12 -9.47
C THR A 35 14.46 -19.38 -8.56
N GLY A 36 14.21 -19.63 -7.28
CA GLY A 36 15.26 -19.73 -6.25
C GLY A 36 15.96 -18.39 -5.96
N TRP A 37 15.39 -17.26 -6.37
CA TRP A 37 16.02 -15.94 -6.18
C TRP A 37 16.09 -15.51 -4.72
N TYR A 38 15.15 -15.96 -3.90
CA TYR A 38 15.06 -15.67 -2.48
C TYR A 38 14.32 -16.79 -1.73
N SER A 39 14.63 -16.92 -0.47
CA SER A 39 13.97 -17.87 0.43
C SER A 39 12.65 -17.32 0.98
N GLN A 40 11.87 -18.17 1.67
CA GLN A 40 10.66 -17.72 2.39
C GLN A 40 10.99 -16.75 3.52
N THR A 41 12.13 -16.91 4.17
CA THR A 41 12.59 -15.99 5.22
C THR A 41 12.92 -14.63 4.63
N ASP A 42 13.61 -14.60 3.47
CA ASP A 42 13.89 -13.35 2.77
C ASP A 42 12.61 -12.66 2.33
N LEU A 43 11.61 -13.40 1.85
CA LEU A 43 10.31 -12.85 1.49
C LEU A 43 9.63 -12.14 2.68
N MET A 44 9.68 -12.71 3.87
CA MET A 44 9.11 -12.08 5.07
C MET A 44 9.87 -10.81 5.45
N ASN A 45 11.20 -10.83 5.37
CA ASN A 45 12.02 -9.65 5.62
C ASN A 45 11.75 -8.53 4.59
N MET A 46 11.66 -8.89 3.32
CA MET A 46 11.31 -7.96 2.23
C MET A 46 9.93 -7.35 2.44
N LEU A 47 8.96 -8.15 2.87
CA LEU A 47 7.60 -7.68 3.16
C LEU A 47 7.60 -6.67 4.32
N ALA A 48 8.30 -6.96 5.40
CA ALA A 48 8.42 -6.04 6.54
C ALA A 48 9.05 -4.69 6.13
N VAL A 49 10.11 -4.73 5.31
CA VAL A 49 10.74 -3.51 4.75
C VAL A 49 9.77 -2.77 3.83
N SER A 50 9.02 -3.50 2.99
CA SER A 50 8.05 -2.91 2.08
C SER A 50 6.88 -2.24 2.80
N GLU A 51 6.39 -2.83 3.89
CA GLU A 51 5.35 -2.23 4.74
C GLU A 51 5.84 -0.98 5.47
N SER A 52 7.13 -0.93 5.79
CA SER A 52 7.77 0.24 6.42
C SER A 52 8.10 1.36 5.41
N THR A 53 8.04 1.06 4.12
CA THR A 53 8.38 1.99 3.03
C THR A 53 7.10 2.60 2.47
N PRO A 54 6.97 3.94 2.37
CA PRO A 54 5.78 4.55 1.78
C PRO A 54 5.66 4.19 0.30
N GLY A 55 4.49 3.63 -0.08
CA GLY A 55 4.21 3.24 -1.46
C GLY A 55 3.46 1.91 -1.57
N PRO A 56 3.08 1.52 -2.78
CA PRO A 56 2.43 0.23 -3.03
C PRO A 56 3.38 -0.94 -2.73
N ILE A 57 2.96 -1.86 -1.87
CA ILE A 57 3.75 -3.01 -1.45
C ILE A 57 4.30 -3.80 -2.66
N GLY A 58 3.46 -4.06 -3.67
CA GLY A 58 3.89 -4.78 -4.88
C GLY A 58 5.06 -4.11 -5.59
N ILE A 59 5.01 -2.79 -5.76
CA ILE A 59 6.08 -2.01 -6.41
C ILE A 59 7.35 -2.01 -5.54
N ASN A 60 7.22 -1.81 -4.23
CA ASN A 60 8.35 -1.86 -3.31
C ASN A 60 9.02 -3.23 -3.34
N MET A 61 8.23 -4.31 -3.34
CA MET A 61 8.72 -5.68 -3.44
C MET A 61 9.39 -5.97 -4.79
N ALA A 62 8.80 -5.49 -5.90
CA ALA A 62 9.40 -5.63 -7.23
C ALA A 62 10.78 -4.96 -7.29
N THR A 63 10.87 -3.74 -6.77
CA THR A 63 12.13 -2.99 -6.69
C THR A 63 13.16 -3.72 -5.84
N TYR A 64 12.75 -4.21 -4.66
CA TYR A 64 13.64 -4.91 -3.74
C TYR A 64 14.17 -6.23 -4.35
N VAL A 65 13.27 -7.08 -4.84
CA VAL A 65 13.64 -8.35 -5.48
C VAL A 65 14.52 -8.11 -6.70
N GLY A 66 14.14 -7.13 -7.54
CA GLY A 66 14.94 -6.77 -8.71
C GLY A 66 16.36 -6.35 -8.33
N PHE A 67 16.51 -5.57 -7.26
CA PHE A 67 17.82 -5.15 -6.75
C PHE A 67 18.64 -6.32 -6.22
N THR A 68 18.05 -7.21 -5.45
CA THR A 68 18.77 -8.38 -4.89
C THR A 68 19.23 -9.35 -5.97
N VAL A 69 18.47 -9.50 -7.06
CA VAL A 69 18.76 -10.45 -8.14
C VAL A 69 19.75 -9.90 -9.16
N ALA A 70 19.67 -8.62 -9.51
CA ALA A 70 20.45 -8.06 -10.62
C ALA A 70 20.85 -6.58 -10.41
N GLY A 71 20.95 -6.13 -9.15
CA GLY A 71 21.35 -4.76 -8.81
C GLY A 71 20.39 -3.69 -9.31
N ILE A 72 20.91 -2.47 -9.49
CA ILE A 72 20.12 -1.30 -9.94
C ILE A 72 19.34 -1.56 -11.25
N PRO A 73 19.92 -2.13 -12.30
CA PRO A 73 19.18 -2.44 -13.52
C PRO A 73 18.04 -3.44 -13.28
N GLY A 74 18.26 -4.42 -12.41
CA GLY A 74 17.24 -5.39 -12.03
C GLY A 74 16.05 -4.74 -11.31
N ALA A 75 16.33 -3.82 -10.37
CA ALA A 75 15.32 -3.05 -9.68
C ALA A 75 14.41 -2.27 -10.65
N VAL A 76 15.01 -1.55 -11.60
CA VAL A 76 14.28 -0.76 -12.61
C VAL A 76 13.43 -1.67 -13.49
N ILE A 77 13.99 -2.78 -13.99
CA ILE A 77 13.29 -3.69 -14.90
C ILE A 77 12.13 -4.40 -14.20
N ALA A 78 12.31 -4.86 -12.98
CA ALA A 78 11.24 -5.49 -12.20
C ALA A 78 10.09 -4.51 -11.92
N THR A 79 10.42 -3.28 -11.51
CA THR A 79 9.43 -2.23 -11.26
C THR A 79 8.65 -1.85 -12.52
N ILE A 80 9.33 -1.69 -13.66
CA ILE A 80 8.68 -1.45 -14.95
C ILE A 80 7.77 -2.63 -15.31
N GLY A 81 8.23 -3.87 -15.08
CA GLY A 81 7.41 -5.07 -15.30
C GLY A 81 6.11 -5.03 -14.52
N GLU A 82 6.16 -4.73 -13.23
CA GLU A 82 4.99 -4.65 -12.34
C GLU A 82 3.99 -3.57 -12.76
N VAL A 83 4.47 -2.40 -13.19
CA VAL A 83 3.62 -1.24 -13.53
C VAL A 83 3.05 -1.32 -14.95
N THR A 84 3.75 -1.95 -15.89
CA THR A 84 3.38 -2.00 -17.30
C THR A 84 1.96 -2.50 -17.58
N PRO A 85 1.47 -3.61 -16.98
CA PRO A 85 0.10 -4.08 -17.24
C PRO A 85 -0.94 -3.06 -16.82
N SER A 86 -0.75 -2.42 -15.66
CA SER A 86 -1.66 -1.38 -15.15
C SER A 86 -1.76 -0.19 -16.10
N ILE A 87 -0.63 0.27 -16.65
CA ILE A 87 -0.60 1.35 -17.64
C ILE A 87 -1.36 0.93 -18.91
N ILE A 88 -1.12 -0.28 -19.42
CA ILE A 88 -1.80 -0.79 -20.62
C ILE A 88 -3.32 -0.81 -20.40
N VAL A 89 -3.77 -1.37 -19.29
CA VAL A 89 -5.21 -1.46 -18.96
C VAL A 89 -5.81 -0.07 -18.82
N ILE A 90 -5.14 0.86 -18.12
CA ILE A 90 -5.63 2.23 -17.95
C ILE A 90 -5.75 2.95 -19.31
N LEU A 91 -4.79 2.79 -20.20
CA LEU A 91 -4.84 3.41 -21.53
C LEU A 91 -5.99 2.86 -22.37
N ILE A 92 -6.23 1.54 -22.34
CA ILE A 92 -7.36 0.91 -23.03
C ILE A 92 -8.68 1.44 -22.47
N VAL A 93 -8.82 1.44 -21.14
CA VAL A 93 -10.04 1.94 -20.47
C VAL A 93 -10.27 3.42 -20.77
N ALA A 94 -9.21 4.25 -20.72
CA ALA A 94 -9.32 5.68 -21.04
C ALA A 94 -9.78 5.92 -22.48
N ALA A 95 -9.24 5.17 -23.45
CA ALA A 95 -9.66 5.25 -24.85
C ALA A 95 -11.12 4.84 -25.05
N MET A 96 -11.55 3.79 -24.34
CA MET A 96 -12.96 3.37 -24.37
C MET A 96 -13.88 4.40 -23.72
N LEU A 97 -13.50 4.95 -22.57
CA LEU A 97 -14.31 5.95 -21.84
C LEU A 97 -14.54 7.21 -22.66
N THR A 98 -13.57 7.68 -23.45
CA THR A 98 -13.75 8.85 -24.32
C THR A 98 -14.85 8.63 -25.36
N LYS A 99 -14.97 7.40 -25.86
CA LYS A 99 -15.98 7.02 -26.87
C LYS A 99 -17.37 6.79 -26.26
N PHE A 100 -17.44 6.28 -25.03
CA PHE A 100 -18.69 5.88 -24.37
C PHE A 100 -19.08 6.75 -23.16
N ARG A 101 -18.45 7.92 -23.03
CA ARG A 101 -18.65 8.84 -21.89
C ARG A 101 -20.12 9.18 -21.60
N ASN A 102 -20.93 9.28 -22.66
CA ASN A 102 -22.36 9.63 -22.56
C ASN A 102 -23.28 8.40 -22.53
N SER A 103 -22.72 7.20 -22.32
CA SER A 103 -23.52 5.99 -22.20
C SER A 103 -24.05 5.83 -20.77
N ASN A 104 -25.35 5.54 -20.65
CA ASN A 104 -26.00 5.28 -19.37
C ASN A 104 -25.34 4.13 -18.59
N TYR A 105 -24.74 3.14 -19.30
CA TYR A 105 -24.03 2.04 -18.66
C TYR A 105 -22.76 2.53 -17.95
N VAL A 106 -22.03 3.45 -18.55
CA VAL A 106 -20.83 4.05 -17.96
C VAL A 106 -21.20 4.92 -16.77
N GLU A 107 -22.27 5.73 -16.90
CA GLU A 107 -22.75 6.58 -15.82
C GLU A 107 -23.20 5.75 -14.60
N ASN A 108 -23.97 4.68 -14.84
CA ASN A 108 -24.42 3.76 -13.78
C ASN A 108 -23.23 3.02 -13.12
N ALA A 109 -22.22 2.62 -13.89
CA ALA A 109 -21.02 2.01 -13.33
C ALA A 109 -20.26 2.99 -12.42
N PHE A 110 -20.07 4.23 -12.85
CA PHE A 110 -19.45 5.27 -12.01
C PHE A 110 -20.30 5.66 -10.81
N TYR A 111 -21.63 5.63 -10.93
CA TYR A 111 -22.54 5.86 -9.80
C TYR A 111 -22.29 4.86 -8.65
N GLY A 112 -22.04 3.59 -8.97
CA GLY A 112 -21.68 2.57 -7.99
C GLY A 112 -20.21 2.65 -7.52
N LEU A 113 -19.26 2.94 -8.42
CA LEU A 113 -17.83 2.95 -8.11
C LEU A 113 -17.41 4.13 -7.20
N ARG A 114 -18.03 5.31 -7.35
CA ARG A 114 -17.69 6.49 -6.55
C ARG A 114 -17.90 6.26 -5.04
N PRO A 115 -19.09 5.85 -4.56
CA PRO A 115 -19.28 5.60 -3.13
C PRO A 115 -18.44 4.42 -2.63
N THR A 116 -18.23 3.39 -3.46
CA THR A 116 -17.38 2.25 -3.12
C THR A 116 -15.93 2.67 -2.89
N SER A 117 -15.36 3.50 -3.77
CA SER A 117 -14.01 4.03 -3.60
C SER A 117 -13.89 4.89 -2.34
N SER A 118 -14.87 5.75 -2.08
CA SER A 118 -14.91 6.56 -0.85
C SER A 118 -15.03 5.69 0.40
N GLY A 119 -15.82 4.62 0.34
CA GLY A 119 -15.97 3.64 1.42
C GLY A 119 -14.67 2.89 1.70
N LEU A 120 -13.94 2.48 0.66
CA LEU A 120 -12.64 1.81 0.80
C LEU A 120 -11.59 2.74 1.44
N ILE A 121 -11.53 4.00 1.01
CA ILE A 121 -10.64 5.00 1.60
C ILE A 121 -11.00 5.23 3.07
N GLY A 122 -12.29 5.39 3.37
CA GLY A 122 -12.78 5.54 4.74
C GLY A 122 -12.45 4.34 5.63
N ALA A 123 -12.64 3.13 5.12
CA ALA A 123 -12.30 1.89 5.84
C ALA A 123 -10.78 1.78 6.09
N ALA A 124 -9.95 2.12 5.11
CA ALA A 124 -8.50 2.14 5.28
C ALA A 124 -8.06 3.16 6.35
N CYS A 125 -8.59 4.39 6.29
CA CYS A 125 -8.34 5.41 7.30
C CYS A 125 -8.80 4.96 8.69
N ALA A 126 -9.99 4.39 8.82
CA ALA A 126 -10.50 3.86 10.07
C ALA A 126 -9.61 2.73 10.61
N GLY A 127 -9.14 1.84 9.74
CA GLY A 127 -8.20 0.77 10.10
C GLY A 127 -6.90 1.30 10.71
N VAL A 128 -6.30 2.31 10.08
CA VAL A 128 -5.07 2.95 10.59
C VAL A 128 -5.33 3.63 11.95
N VAL A 129 -6.45 4.36 12.08
CA VAL A 129 -6.84 5.01 13.34
C VAL A 129 -7.02 3.98 14.47
N LEU A 130 -7.75 2.88 14.20
CA LEU A 130 -7.97 1.80 15.17
C LEU A 130 -6.64 1.13 15.57
N GLN A 131 -5.78 0.86 14.61
CA GLN A 131 -4.49 0.21 14.86
C GLN A 131 -3.53 1.11 15.66
N VAL A 132 -3.42 2.39 15.30
CA VAL A 132 -2.46 3.31 15.92
C VAL A 132 -2.96 3.85 17.26
N LEU A 133 -4.23 4.21 17.38
CA LEU A 133 -4.77 4.84 18.59
C LEU A 133 -5.31 3.83 19.59
N LEU A 134 -5.95 2.77 19.13
CA LEU A 134 -6.57 1.74 20.00
C LEU A 134 -5.77 0.44 20.04
N ARG A 135 -4.63 0.36 19.35
CA ARG A 135 -3.78 -0.83 19.25
C ARG A 135 -4.58 -2.11 18.92
N VAL A 136 -5.58 -1.97 18.08
CA VAL A 136 -6.34 -3.11 17.57
C VAL A 136 -5.51 -3.82 16.50
N THR A 137 -5.09 -5.04 16.78
CA THR A 137 -4.35 -5.86 15.83
C THR A 137 -5.33 -6.70 15.02
N SER A 138 -5.23 -6.62 13.70
CA SER A 138 -5.97 -7.49 12.78
C SER A 138 -5.08 -8.65 12.35
N THR A 139 -5.44 -9.87 12.69
CA THR A 139 -4.76 -11.08 12.23
C THR A 139 -5.63 -11.81 11.21
N ALA A 140 -5.05 -12.15 10.06
CA ALA A 140 -5.72 -13.04 9.10
C ALA A 140 -5.87 -14.42 9.74
N VAL A 141 -7.08 -14.95 9.75
CA VAL A 141 -7.32 -16.32 10.21
C VAL A 141 -7.01 -17.25 9.05
N PRO A 142 -6.08 -18.23 9.21
CA PRO A 142 -5.84 -19.24 8.18
C PRO A 142 -7.16 -19.92 7.81
N ASP A 143 -7.41 -20.11 6.50
CA ASP A 143 -8.60 -20.75 5.93
C ASP A 143 -9.94 -19.99 6.08
N SER A 144 -9.96 -18.72 6.51
CA SER A 144 -11.21 -17.94 6.53
C SER A 144 -11.07 -16.60 5.82
N LEU A 145 -12.19 -16.17 5.19
CA LEU A 145 -12.30 -14.85 4.57
C LEU A 145 -12.39 -13.71 5.60
N PHE A 146 -12.42 -14.05 6.90
CA PHE A 146 -12.63 -13.10 7.98
C PHE A 146 -11.33 -12.75 8.69
N MET A 147 -11.14 -11.47 8.99
CA MET A 147 -10.06 -10.98 9.85
C MET A 147 -10.51 -11.04 11.32
N ARG A 148 -9.65 -11.55 12.19
CA ARG A 148 -9.86 -11.51 13.62
C ARG A 148 -9.30 -10.19 14.16
N PHE A 149 -10.16 -9.39 14.77
CA PHE A 149 -9.76 -8.18 15.47
C PHE A 149 -9.49 -8.54 16.94
N SER A 150 -8.28 -8.29 17.39
CA SER A 150 -7.89 -8.44 18.80
C SER A 150 -7.56 -7.05 19.35
N TRP A 151 -8.20 -6.68 20.46
CA TRP A 151 -7.90 -5.44 21.15
C TRP A 151 -7.11 -5.76 22.41
N ASP A 152 -5.92 -5.17 22.52
CA ASP A 152 -5.02 -5.37 23.68
C ASP A 152 -5.44 -4.55 24.92
N GLY A 153 -6.59 -3.87 24.87
CA GLY A 153 -7.10 -3.06 25.99
C GLY A 153 -6.31 -1.78 26.26
N THR A 154 -5.30 -1.49 25.47
CA THR A 154 -4.44 -0.31 25.66
C THR A 154 -4.76 0.80 24.64
N VAL A 155 -4.92 2.02 25.14
CA VAL A 155 -5.12 3.20 24.32
C VAL A 155 -3.82 4.01 24.27
N SER A 156 -3.40 4.40 23.09
CA SER A 156 -2.22 5.26 22.91
C SER A 156 -2.57 6.71 23.23
N TRP A 157 -2.53 7.10 24.52
CA TRP A 157 -2.85 8.47 24.95
C TRP A 157 -1.96 9.52 24.29
N MET A 158 -0.67 9.23 24.11
CA MET A 158 0.25 10.11 23.40
C MET A 158 -0.10 10.27 21.92
N GLY A 159 -0.48 9.16 21.26
CA GLY A 159 -0.96 9.18 19.88
C GLY A 159 -2.25 9.99 19.74
N LEU A 160 -3.17 9.83 20.69
CA LEU A 160 -4.44 10.57 20.75
C LEU A 160 -4.22 12.08 20.95
N ALA A 161 -3.30 12.45 21.84
CA ALA A 161 -2.92 13.84 22.06
C ALA A 161 -2.29 14.46 20.81
N LEU A 162 -1.37 13.75 20.15
CA LEU A 162 -0.76 14.19 18.90
C LEU A 162 -1.80 14.35 17.79
N ALA A 163 -2.71 13.38 17.63
CA ALA A 163 -3.80 13.46 16.67
C ALA A 163 -4.73 14.66 16.91
N ALA A 164 -5.09 14.92 18.19
CA ALA A 164 -5.89 16.08 18.55
C ALA A 164 -5.17 17.41 18.24
N VAL A 165 -3.89 17.51 18.57
CA VAL A 165 -3.07 18.69 18.23
C VAL A 165 -3.01 18.91 16.72
N LEU A 166 -2.77 17.84 15.94
CA LEU A 166 -2.73 17.93 14.48
C LEU A 166 -4.09 18.35 13.90
N LEU A 167 -5.20 17.80 14.41
CA LEU A 167 -6.54 18.21 14.00
C LEU A 167 -6.80 19.69 14.25
N VAL A 168 -6.43 20.21 15.41
CA VAL A 168 -6.57 21.63 15.72
C VAL A 168 -5.68 22.49 14.83
N VAL A 169 -4.41 22.11 14.67
CA VAL A 169 -3.43 22.88 13.89
C VAL A 169 -3.80 22.91 12.40
N THR A 170 -4.28 21.80 11.85
CA THR A 170 -4.65 21.70 10.43
C THR A 170 -5.97 22.39 10.11
N ASN A 171 -6.96 22.39 11.03
CA ASN A 171 -8.29 22.92 10.77
C ASN A 171 -8.50 24.35 11.26
N TRP A 172 -7.97 24.71 12.43
CA TRP A 172 -8.27 25.99 13.08
C TRP A 172 -7.17 27.04 12.96
N VAL A 173 -5.93 26.63 12.78
CA VAL A 173 -4.82 27.59 12.65
C VAL A 173 -4.72 28.07 11.20
N LYS A 174 -5.10 29.33 10.95
CA LYS A 174 -5.09 29.95 9.61
C LYS A 174 -3.69 29.95 8.96
N LEU A 175 -2.65 30.01 9.77
CA LEU A 175 -1.25 30.09 9.31
C LEU A 175 -0.78 28.77 8.65
N THR A 176 -1.26 27.64 9.14
CA THR A 176 -0.84 26.30 8.70
C THR A 176 -1.69 25.71 7.58
N LYS A 177 -2.84 26.33 7.27
CA LYS A 177 -3.75 25.87 6.18
C LYS A 177 -3.09 25.79 4.79
N LYS A 178 -2.01 26.56 4.57
CA LYS A 178 -1.27 26.59 3.30
C LYS A 178 -0.07 25.63 3.29
N TRP A 179 0.24 24.99 4.40
CA TRP A 179 1.40 24.12 4.49
C TRP A 179 1.10 22.78 3.80
N HIS A 180 2.11 22.27 3.10
CA HIS A 180 1.98 20.97 2.45
C HIS A 180 1.88 19.85 3.50
N PRO A 181 1.02 18.83 3.30
CA PRO A 181 0.84 17.71 4.25
C PRO A 181 2.13 17.03 4.70
N ILE A 182 3.16 17.02 3.84
CA ILE A 182 4.47 16.42 4.13
C ILE A 182 5.18 17.07 5.34
N VAL A 183 4.92 18.36 5.61
CA VAL A 183 5.47 19.07 6.76
C VAL A 183 4.89 18.51 8.06
N PHE A 184 3.59 18.26 8.09
CA PHE A 184 2.91 17.67 9.24
C PHE A 184 3.38 16.24 9.49
N ILE A 185 3.61 15.46 8.42
CA ILE A 185 4.16 14.10 8.51
C ILE A 185 5.57 14.16 9.11
N GLY A 186 6.44 15.04 8.61
CA GLY A 186 7.80 15.20 9.12
C GLY A 186 7.83 15.65 10.59
N LEU A 187 7.00 16.62 10.97
CA LEU A 187 6.88 17.07 12.37
C LEU A 187 6.36 15.96 13.28
N SER A 188 5.35 15.22 12.84
CA SER A 188 4.80 14.10 13.61
C SER A 188 5.82 12.98 13.79
N ALA A 189 6.61 12.68 12.75
CA ALA A 189 7.70 11.70 12.82
C ALA A 189 8.78 12.16 13.83
N ALA A 190 9.20 13.43 13.79
CA ALA A 190 10.17 13.98 14.74
C ALA A 190 9.66 13.89 16.19
N VAL A 191 8.40 14.27 16.43
CA VAL A 191 7.77 14.13 17.75
C VAL A 191 7.70 12.66 18.18
N GLY A 192 7.29 11.76 17.29
CA GLY A 192 7.21 10.33 17.56
C GLY A 192 8.56 9.71 17.97
N VAL A 193 9.65 10.12 17.32
CA VAL A 193 11.01 9.68 17.65
C VAL A 193 11.47 10.26 18.99
N VAL A 194 11.29 11.57 19.22
CA VAL A 194 11.73 12.24 20.46
C VAL A 194 11.01 11.67 21.68
N PHE A 195 9.70 11.45 21.58
CA PHE A 195 8.89 10.94 22.69
C PHE A 195 8.76 9.41 22.70
N ARG A 196 9.47 8.69 21.83
CA ARG A 196 9.50 7.22 21.75
C ARG A 196 8.11 6.59 21.73
N PHE A 197 7.20 7.07 20.88
CA PHE A 197 5.82 6.58 20.80
C PHE A 197 5.73 5.08 20.44
N GLY A 198 6.77 4.51 19.82
CA GLY A 198 6.85 3.11 19.45
C GLY A 198 7.19 2.15 20.61
N GLY A 199 7.50 2.65 21.81
CA GLY A 199 7.78 1.79 22.96
C GLY A 199 9.12 1.04 22.89
N VAL A 200 10.08 1.49 22.05
CA VAL A 200 11.45 0.93 21.96
C VAL A 200 12.44 1.90 22.58
#